data_81752946336bc9692127238782745226
#
_entry.id   81752946336bc9692127238782745226
#
_cell.length_a   1.000
_cell.length_b   1.000
_cell.length_c   1.000
_cell.angle_alpha   90.00
_cell.angle_beta   90.00
_cell.angle_gamma   90.00
#
_symmetry.space_group_name_H-M   'P 1'
#
loop_
_entity.id
_entity.type
_entity.pdbx_description
1 polymer ?
#
loop_
_entity_poly.entity_id
_entity_poly.type
_entity_poly.pdbx_seq_one_letter_code
_entity_poly.pdbx_strand_id
1 'polypeptide(L)'
;MRTIIGDSVNKSTKLKSDRFRSMWDGKIKGEKYDSPDFSSGEVNGDVLLLRYNLYNDEFESKKTINGNTHFVERTLSKVVIYKTNKYFFLPYYYKGGKNFNVGYLSLITELDSIRLYRKDEVKFQPATFSPTTIEIGFPPRFIKRKLFFIQKKEATPIQIGKRKMIKLIESLSLDIELK
;
A
#
# COMPACT_ATOMS: atom_id res chain seq x y z
N MET A 1 -14.35 48.32 -13.74
CA MET A 1 -14.79 47.90 -12.39
C MET A 1 -14.45 46.45 -12.21
N ARG A 2 -13.28 46.08 -11.63
CA ARG A 2 -12.85 44.69 -11.42
C ARG A 2 -13.23 44.25 -10.02
N THR A 3 -13.92 43.14 -9.92
CA THR A 3 -14.61 42.62 -8.75
C THR A 3 -13.61 42.10 -7.71
N ILE A 4 -13.62 42.70 -6.52
CA ILE A 4 -12.79 42.38 -5.32
C ILE A 4 -13.29 41.08 -4.60
N ILE A 5 -13.97 40.16 -5.26
CA ILE A 5 -14.55 38.98 -4.61
C ILE A 5 -13.59 37.78 -4.58
N GLY A 6 -12.53 37.78 -5.41
CA GLY A 6 -11.60 36.65 -5.50
C GLY A 6 -10.62 36.54 -4.32
N ASP A 7 -10.19 37.65 -3.75
CA ASP A 7 -9.10 37.66 -2.75
C ASP A 7 -9.54 37.29 -1.33
N SER A 8 -10.79 37.53 -0.97
CA SER A 8 -11.31 37.22 0.37
C SER A 8 -11.57 35.74 0.59
N VAL A 9 -11.99 35.00 -0.45
CA VAL A 9 -12.23 33.55 -0.39
C VAL A 9 -10.92 32.78 -0.25
N ASN A 10 -9.89 33.19 -0.98
CA ASN A 10 -8.57 32.58 -0.90
C ASN A 10 -7.87 32.82 0.45
N LYS A 11 -8.00 34.01 1.04
CA LYS A 11 -7.48 34.31 2.38
C LYS A 11 -8.16 33.50 3.48
N SER A 12 -9.49 33.37 3.43
CA SER A 12 -10.27 32.58 4.38
C SER A 12 -9.94 31.10 4.35
N THR A 13 -9.74 30.53 3.15
CA THR A 13 -9.37 29.11 2.99
C THR A 13 -7.95 28.85 3.45
N LYS A 14 -7.01 29.77 3.20
CA LYS A 14 -5.62 29.67 3.64
C LYS A 14 -5.48 29.77 5.16
N LEU A 15 -6.17 30.70 5.80
CA LEU A 15 -6.22 30.87 7.26
C LEU A 15 -6.82 29.64 7.98
N LYS A 16 -7.85 29.01 7.39
CA LYS A 16 -8.42 27.75 7.91
C LYS A 16 -7.42 26.60 7.77
N SER A 17 -6.71 26.52 6.65
CA SER A 17 -5.67 25.53 6.40
C SER A 17 -4.50 25.66 7.38
N ASP A 18 -4.04 26.87 7.68
CA ASP A 18 -2.90 27.14 8.56
C ASP A 18 -3.24 26.90 10.04
N ARG A 19 -4.43 27.29 10.50
CA ARG A 19 -4.94 26.94 11.83
C ARG A 19 -5.06 25.43 12.02
N PHE A 20 -5.42 24.71 10.98
CA PHE A 20 -5.58 23.28 11.03
C PHE A 20 -4.24 22.54 11.10
N ARG A 21 -3.22 23.00 10.37
CA ARG A 21 -1.87 22.45 10.50
C ARG A 21 -1.33 22.61 11.92
N SER A 22 -1.60 23.73 12.57
CA SER A 22 -1.18 23.97 13.97
C SER A 22 -1.96 23.11 14.98
N MET A 23 -3.24 22.83 14.72
CA MET A 23 -4.10 22.07 15.63
C MET A 23 -3.73 20.58 15.71
N TRP A 24 -3.10 20.01 14.67
CA TRP A 24 -2.68 18.61 14.63
C TRP A 24 -1.16 18.42 14.74
N ASP A 25 -0.39 19.44 15.10
CA ASP A 25 1.08 19.44 15.16
C ASP A 25 1.77 18.89 13.88
N GLY A 26 1.10 18.96 12.76
CA GLY A 26 1.57 18.41 11.48
C GLY A 26 1.75 16.88 11.46
N LYS A 27 1.38 16.16 12.52
CA LYS A 27 1.60 14.72 12.63
C LYS A 27 0.56 13.93 11.85
N ILE A 28 1.03 13.21 10.83
CA ILE A 28 0.24 12.21 10.11
C ILE A 28 0.18 10.94 10.96
N LYS A 29 -1.02 10.45 11.28
CA LYS A 29 -1.18 9.19 12.01
C LYS A 29 -0.95 7.98 11.10
N GLY A 30 -0.33 6.93 11.67
CA GLY A 30 -0.02 5.68 10.95
C GLY A 30 1.26 5.77 10.12
N GLU A 31 1.59 4.66 9.48
CA GLU A 31 2.87 4.45 8.80
C GLU A 31 2.66 4.16 7.32
N LYS A 32 3.50 4.76 6.47
CA LYS A 32 3.53 4.49 5.03
C LYS A 32 4.28 3.21 4.68
N TYR A 33 5.07 2.70 5.62
CA TYR A 33 5.87 1.48 5.47
C TYR A 33 5.18 0.26 6.09
N ASP A 34 5.55 -0.93 5.63
CA ASP A 34 5.21 -2.18 6.31
C ASP A 34 5.87 -2.22 7.70
N SER A 35 7.14 -1.86 7.75
CA SER A 35 7.92 -1.61 8.96
C SER A 35 8.76 -0.35 8.76
N PRO A 36 8.96 0.50 9.79
CA PRO A 36 9.85 1.65 9.70
C PRO A 36 11.32 1.22 9.47
N ASP A 37 11.68 0.05 9.97
CA ASP A 37 13.05 -0.46 9.94
C ASP A 37 13.32 -1.31 8.70
N PHE A 38 14.60 -1.30 8.27
CA PHE A 38 15.10 -2.21 7.27
C PHE A 38 15.29 -3.61 7.86
N SER A 39 14.92 -4.64 7.12
CA SER A 39 15.08 -6.04 7.48
C SER A 39 15.84 -6.78 6.38
N SER A 40 16.54 -7.86 6.72
CA SER A 40 17.20 -8.71 5.74
C SER A 40 16.17 -9.25 4.73
N GLY A 41 16.58 -9.29 3.48
CA GLY A 41 15.80 -9.82 2.38
C GLY A 41 16.68 -10.09 1.17
N GLU A 42 16.06 -10.48 0.08
CA GLU A 42 16.76 -10.88 -1.14
C GLU A 42 16.09 -10.28 -2.38
N VAL A 43 16.88 -9.84 -3.33
CA VAL A 43 16.42 -9.36 -4.63
C VAL A 43 17.17 -10.12 -5.71
N ASN A 44 16.50 -11.02 -6.42
CA ASN A 44 17.09 -11.88 -7.45
C ASN A 44 18.35 -12.65 -7.00
N GLY A 45 18.40 -13.10 -5.75
CA GLY A 45 19.55 -13.81 -5.18
C GLY A 45 20.53 -12.94 -4.40
N ASP A 46 20.50 -11.62 -4.54
CA ASP A 46 21.34 -10.71 -3.79
C ASP A 46 20.74 -10.41 -2.41
N VAL A 47 21.49 -10.69 -1.35
CA VAL A 47 21.07 -10.39 0.04
C VAL A 47 21.27 -8.91 0.33
N LEU A 48 20.20 -8.23 0.74
CA LEU A 48 20.15 -6.81 1.00
C LEU A 48 19.32 -6.52 2.27
N LEU A 49 19.49 -5.33 2.83
CA LEU A 49 18.56 -4.79 3.79
C LEU A 49 17.41 -4.11 3.04
N LEU A 50 16.19 -4.57 3.25
CA LEU A 50 15.00 -4.12 2.52
C LEU A 50 13.99 -3.45 3.45
N ARG A 51 13.24 -2.50 2.89
CA ARG A 51 12.07 -1.89 3.53
C ARG A 51 10.99 -1.66 2.48
N TYR A 52 9.74 -2.04 2.77
CA TYR A 52 8.63 -1.89 1.84
C TYR A 52 7.79 -0.67 2.15
N ASN A 53 7.76 0.28 1.21
CA ASN A 53 6.90 1.45 1.23
C ASN A 53 5.54 1.09 0.61
N LEU A 54 4.56 0.82 1.47
CA LEU A 54 3.20 0.41 1.08
C LEU A 54 2.40 1.51 0.38
N TYR A 55 2.76 2.78 0.62
CA TYR A 55 2.09 3.92 0.02
C TYR A 55 2.48 4.12 -1.44
N ASN A 56 3.78 4.02 -1.74
CA ASN A 56 4.31 4.15 -3.08
C ASN A 56 4.39 2.81 -3.83
N ASP A 57 4.14 1.68 -3.14
CA ASP A 57 4.33 0.33 -3.67
C ASP A 57 5.77 0.09 -4.15
N GLU A 58 6.77 0.40 -3.29
CA GLU A 58 8.20 0.39 -3.62
C GLU A 58 9.01 -0.32 -2.56
N PHE A 59 9.99 -1.15 -2.98
CA PHE A 59 11.04 -1.62 -2.09
C PHE A 59 12.22 -0.65 -2.09
N GLU A 60 12.63 -0.24 -0.91
CA GLU A 60 13.88 0.46 -0.65
C GLU A 60 14.92 -0.56 -0.20
N SER A 61 16.16 -0.41 -0.65
CA SER A 61 17.25 -1.33 -0.35
C SER A 61 18.49 -0.59 0.14
N LYS A 62 19.29 -1.27 0.98
CA LYS A 62 20.62 -0.89 1.40
C LYS A 62 21.55 -2.09 1.38
N LYS A 63 22.83 -1.91 1.06
CA LYS A 63 23.84 -2.97 1.19
C LYS A 63 24.28 -3.17 2.63
N THR A 64 24.37 -2.09 3.41
CA THR A 64 24.78 -2.09 4.82
C THR A 64 23.88 -1.15 5.62
N ILE A 65 23.83 -1.28 6.94
CA ILE A 65 22.96 -0.49 7.82
C ILE A 65 23.17 1.02 7.67
N ASN A 66 24.43 1.44 7.47
CA ASN A 66 24.81 2.84 7.28
C ASN A 66 24.93 3.23 5.80
N GLY A 67 24.59 2.33 4.88
CA GLY A 67 24.68 2.57 3.44
C GLY A 67 23.59 3.48 2.91
N ASN A 68 23.79 3.98 1.70
CA ASN A 68 22.80 4.77 1.00
C ASN A 68 21.58 3.93 0.67
N THR A 69 20.40 4.57 0.70
CA THR A 69 19.15 3.95 0.30
C THR A 69 18.98 4.06 -1.22
N HIS A 70 18.67 2.93 -1.84
CA HIS A 70 18.35 2.82 -3.26
C HIS A 70 16.95 2.22 -3.42
N PHE A 71 16.29 2.50 -4.54
CA PHE A 71 15.03 1.84 -4.88
C PHE A 71 15.31 0.55 -5.65
N VAL A 72 14.58 -0.51 -5.31
CA VAL A 72 14.59 -1.73 -6.10
C VAL A 72 13.87 -1.45 -7.42
N GLU A 73 14.55 -1.72 -8.52
CA GLU A 73 13.99 -1.52 -9.86
C GLU A 73 12.73 -2.38 -10.06
N ARG A 74 11.68 -1.80 -10.65
CA ARG A 74 10.39 -2.45 -10.91
C ARG A 74 10.39 -3.12 -12.27
N THR A 75 10.74 -4.40 -12.31
CA THR A 75 10.70 -5.21 -13.52
C THR A 75 9.84 -6.46 -13.32
N LEU A 76 9.10 -6.89 -14.34
CA LEU A 76 8.16 -8.03 -14.26
C LEU A 76 8.84 -9.37 -13.93
N SER A 77 10.14 -9.51 -14.20
CA SER A 77 10.91 -10.72 -13.89
C SER A 77 11.51 -10.74 -12.49
N LYS A 78 11.43 -9.62 -11.77
CA LYS A 78 12.11 -9.47 -10.48
C LYS A 78 11.32 -10.08 -9.34
N VAL A 79 12.01 -10.89 -8.54
CA VAL A 79 11.48 -11.50 -7.33
C VAL A 79 12.15 -10.86 -6.13
N VAL A 80 11.35 -10.47 -5.13
CA VAL A 80 11.81 -9.94 -3.86
C VAL A 80 11.36 -10.87 -2.74
N ILE A 81 12.30 -11.35 -1.91
CA ILE A 81 12.00 -12.07 -0.67
C ILE A 81 12.19 -11.08 0.48
N TYR A 82 11.13 -10.83 1.23
CA TYR A 82 11.12 -9.88 2.34
C TYR A 82 10.27 -10.42 3.49
N LYS A 83 10.85 -10.51 4.69
CA LYS A 83 10.17 -11.07 5.88
C LYS A 83 9.49 -12.41 5.57
N THR A 84 10.20 -13.35 4.98
CA THR A 84 9.70 -14.69 4.58
C THR A 84 8.65 -14.73 3.47
N ASN A 85 8.14 -13.59 3.03
CA ASN A 85 7.20 -13.51 1.91
C ASN A 85 7.93 -13.31 0.58
N LYS A 86 7.44 -14.00 -0.46
CA LYS A 86 7.91 -13.86 -1.83
C LYS A 86 7.01 -12.88 -2.59
N TYR A 87 7.59 -11.80 -3.08
CA TYR A 87 6.90 -10.76 -3.82
C TYR A 87 7.25 -10.82 -5.29
N PHE A 88 6.25 -10.64 -6.13
CA PHE A 88 6.36 -10.53 -7.58
C PHE A 88 5.83 -9.17 -8.01
N PHE A 89 6.54 -8.51 -8.92
CA PHE A 89 6.02 -7.29 -9.57
C PHE A 89 5.22 -7.69 -10.80
N LEU A 90 3.88 -7.63 -10.69
CA LEU A 90 2.94 -8.19 -11.66
C LEU A 90 1.85 -7.19 -12.07
N PRO A 91 1.36 -7.30 -13.32
CA PRO A 91 0.09 -6.70 -13.68
C PRO A 91 -1.06 -7.40 -12.97
N TYR A 92 -2.12 -6.67 -12.63
CA TYR A 92 -3.32 -7.23 -12.02
C TYR A 92 -4.55 -6.37 -12.30
N TYR A 93 -5.74 -6.97 -12.14
CA TYR A 93 -7.01 -6.26 -12.21
C TYR A 93 -7.66 -6.12 -10.85
N TYR A 94 -8.18 -4.94 -10.55
CA TYR A 94 -9.07 -4.75 -9.41
C TYR A 94 -10.42 -5.45 -9.62
N LYS A 95 -11.23 -5.56 -8.55
CA LYS A 95 -12.54 -6.21 -8.57
C LYS A 95 -13.41 -5.70 -9.73
N GLY A 96 -13.93 -6.64 -10.52
CA GLY A 96 -14.73 -6.34 -11.71
C GLY A 96 -13.93 -6.27 -13.01
N GLY A 97 -12.61 -6.47 -12.98
CA GLY A 97 -11.78 -6.60 -14.19
C GLY A 97 -11.60 -5.33 -15.02
N LYS A 98 -12.08 -4.17 -14.54
CA LYS A 98 -12.08 -2.94 -15.32
C LYS A 98 -10.84 -2.07 -15.13
N ASN A 99 -10.21 -2.13 -13.96
CA ASN A 99 -9.07 -1.27 -13.60
C ASN A 99 -7.80 -2.11 -13.59
N PHE A 100 -6.98 -1.92 -14.60
CA PHE A 100 -5.64 -2.51 -14.72
C PHE A 100 -4.64 -1.73 -13.89
N ASN A 101 -3.75 -2.43 -13.21
CA ASN A 101 -2.64 -1.84 -12.49
C ASN A 101 -1.43 -2.78 -12.51
N VAL A 102 -0.27 -2.26 -12.11
CA VAL A 102 0.97 -3.03 -11.94
C VAL A 102 1.54 -2.74 -10.57
N GLY A 103 2.04 -3.76 -9.87
CA GLY A 103 2.62 -3.58 -8.54
C GLY A 103 3.07 -4.87 -7.88
N TYR A 104 3.56 -4.76 -6.66
CA TYR A 104 4.03 -5.90 -5.89
C TYR A 104 2.86 -6.68 -5.29
N LEU A 105 2.83 -7.99 -5.57
CA LEU A 105 1.92 -8.96 -4.98
C LEU A 105 2.73 -10.00 -4.20
N SER A 106 2.40 -10.19 -2.92
CA SER A 106 2.99 -11.23 -2.08
C SER A 106 2.29 -12.56 -2.34
N LEU A 107 3.05 -13.60 -2.69
CA LEU A 107 2.52 -14.95 -2.87
C LEU A 107 2.07 -15.53 -1.52
N ILE A 108 0.83 -16.01 -1.45
CA ILE A 108 0.30 -16.74 -0.29
C ILE A 108 0.54 -18.23 -0.49
N THR A 109 0.12 -18.74 -1.64
CA THR A 109 0.28 -20.15 -2.01
C THR A 109 0.25 -20.34 -3.52
N GLU A 110 0.86 -21.39 -3.96
CA GLU A 110 0.89 -21.85 -5.35
C GLU A 110 0.47 -23.31 -5.40
N LEU A 111 -0.52 -23.59 -6.22
CA LEU A 111 -1.05 -24.90 -6.52
C LEU A 111 -1.02 -25.06 -8.04
N ASP A 112 -1.00 -26.26 -8.56
CA ASP A 112 -0.77 -26.63 -9.98
C ASP A 112 -1.25 -25.62 -11.03
N SER A 113 -2.44 -25.06 -10.86
CA SER A 113 -3.05 -24.13 -11.81
C SER A 113 -3.55 -22.82 -11.17
N ILE A 114 -3.31 -22.62 -9.86
CA ILE A 114 -3.81 -21.48 -9.11
C ILE A 114 -2.70 -20.89 -8.25
N ARG A 115 -2.50 -19.57 -8.34
CA ARG A 115 -1.69 -18.79 -7.41
C ARG A 115 -2.58 -17.81 -6.66
N LEU A 116 -2.43 -17.77 -5.36
CA LEU A 116 -3.12 -16.81 -4.50
C LEU A 116 -2.13 -15.78 -4.00
N TYR A 117 -2.52 -14.51 -4.10
CA TYR A 117 -1.66 -13.41 -3.71
C TYR A 117 -2.37 -12.47 -2.72
N ARG A 118 -1.56 -11.79 -1.94
CA ARG A 118 -1.95 -10.65 -1.09
C ARG A 118 -1.21 -9.40 -1.54
N LYS A 119 -1.91 -8.27 -1.51
CA LYS A 119 -1.31 -6.95 -1.60
C LYS A 119 -1.63 -6.19 -0.33
N ASP A 120 -0.60 -5.80 0.37
CA ASP A 120 -0.71 -4.82 1.43
C ASP A 120 -0.49 -3.43 0.80
N GLU A 121 -1.43 -2.53 1.00
CA GLU A 121 -1.37 -1.15 0.51
C GLU A 121 -1.74 -0.16 1.61
N VAL A 122 -1.26 1.06 1.47
CA VAL A 122 -1.63 2.18 2.34
C VAL A 122 -2.27 3.27 1.50
N LYS A 123 -3.41 3.78 1.97
CA LYS A 123 -4.03 4.98 1.41
C LYS A 123 -3.88 6.16 2.36
N PHE A 124 -3.48 7.30 1.82
CA PHE A 124 -3.51 8.54 2.57
C PHE A 124 -4.94 9.08 2.64
N GLN A 125 -5.43 9.31 3.84
CA GLN A 125 -6.69 10.00 4.09
C GLN A 125 -6.35 11.40 4.61
N PRO A 126 -6.72 12.45 3.86
CA PRO A 126 -6.52 13.82 4.34
C PRO A 126 -7.33 14.08 5.60
N ALA A 127 -6.93 15.08 6.34
CA ALA A 127 -7.69 15.53 7.48
C ALA A 127 -9.12 15.92 7.09
N THR A 128 -10.09 15.58 7.92
CA THR A 128 -11.48 15.99 7.75
C THR A 128 -11.85 17.03 8.80
N PHE A 129 -12.63 18.03 8.38
CA PHE A 129 -13.22 18.99 9.29
C PHE A 129 -14.69 18.64 9.51
N SER A 130 -15.15 18.81 10.72
CA SER A 130 -16.58 18.90 10.93
C SER A 130 -17.02 20.37 10.71
N PRO A 131 -18.12 20.59 10.01
CA PRO A 131 -18.70 21.94 9.86
C PRO A 131 -19.29 22.47 11.17
N THR A 132 -19.48 21.62 12.17
CA THR A 132 -20.06 21.96 13.47
C THR A 132 -18.97 22.02 14.54
N THR A 133 -19.12 22.92 15.52
CA THR A 133 -18.18 23.07 16.66
C THR A 133 -18.18 21.89 17.62
N ILE A 134 -19.10 20.93 17.46
CA ILE A 134 -19.33 19.79 18.36
C ILE A 134 -18.59 18.55 17.90
N GLU A 135 -18.35 18.38 16.60
CA GLU A 135 -17.64 17.22 16.07
C GLU A 135 -16.16 17.52 15.85
N ILE A 136 -15.32 16.73 16.48
CA ILE A 136 -13.86 16.82 16.29
C ILE A 136 -13.53 16.14 14.96
N GLY A 137 -12.97 16.89 14.01
CA GLY A 137 -12.47 16.33 12.76
C GLY A 137 -11.34 15.30 12.98
N PHE A 138 -11.05 14.49 11.98
CA PHE A 138 -9.98 13.52 12.05
C PHE A 138 -8.67 14.05 11.48
N PRO A 139 -7.52 13.77 12.13
CA PRO A 139 -6.21 14.12 11.59
C PRO A 139 -5.91 13.38 10.30
N PRO A 140 -4.97 13.88 9.48
CA PRO A 140 -4.49 13.16 8.32
C PRO A 140 -3.88 11.83 8.75
N ARG A 141 -4.13 10.76 7.99
CA ARG A 141 -3.68 9.42 8.38
C ARG A 141 -3.42 8.51 7.19
N PHE A 142 -2.53 7.56 7.42
CA PHE A 142 -2.34 6.40 6.56
C PHE A 142 -3.23 5.25 7.01
N ILE A 143 -4.02 4.70 6.07
CA ILE A 143 -4.93 3.57 6.34
C ILE A 143 -4.41 2.35 5.59
N LYS A 144 -3.99 1.32 6.34
CA LYS A 144 -3.57 0.03 5.77
C LYS A 144 -4.76 -0.78 5.29
N ARG A 145 -4.61 -1.42 4.12
CA ARG A 145 -5.62 -2.29 3.51
C ARG A 145 -4.94 -3.56 3.00
N LYS A 146 -5.65 -4.68 3.08
CA LYS A 146 -5.22 -5.96 2.51
C LYS A 146 -6.17 -6.33 1.37
N LEU A 147 -5.61 -6.55 0.20
CA LEU A 147 -6.31 -6.98 -1.00
C LEU A 147 -5.84 -8.39 -1.36
N PHE A 148 -6.75 -9.20 -1.88
CA PHE A 148 -6.46 -10.57 -2.27
C PHE A 148 -6.72 -10.77 -3.75
N PHE A 149 -5.84 -11.56 -4.38
CA PHE A 149 -5.91 -11.82 -5.82
C PHE A 149 -5.78 -13.31 -6.09
N ILE A 150 -6.44 -13.76 -7.15
CA ILE A 150 -6.32 -15.10 -7.68
C ILE A 150 -5.78 -15.01 -9.11
N GLN A 151 -4.80 -15.82 -9.40
CA GLN A 151 -4.29 -16.10 -10.74
C GLN A 151 -4.62 -17.54 -11.09
N LYS A 152 -5.21 -17.77 -12.26
CA LYS A 152 -5.47 -19.10 -12.80
C LYS A 152 -4.54 -19.32 -13.99
N LYS A 153 -3.73 -20.37 -13.94
CA LYS A 153 -2.69 -20.64 -14.96
C LYS A 153 -1.84 -19.36 -15.18
N GLU A 154 -1.60 -18.98 -16.40
CA GLU A 154 -0.82 -17.79 -16.78
C GLU A 154 -1.69 -16.52 -16.98
N ALA A 155 -2.96 -16.53 -16.56
CA ALA A 155 -3.82 -15.35 -16.66
C ALA A 155 -3.37 -14.24 -15.69
N THR A 156 -3.71 -13.01 -16.00
CA THR A 156 -3.46 -11.86 -15.13
C THR A 156 -4.22 -12.01 -13.79
N PRO A 157 -3.58 -11.83 -12.63
CA PRO A 157 -4.24 -11.87 -11.33
C PRO A 157 -5.45 -10.94 -11.25
N ILE A 158 -6.55 -11.41 -10.68
CA ILE A 158 -7.81 -10.64 -10.51
C ILE A 158 -8.13 -10.56 -9.02
N GLN A 159 -8.49 -9.37 -8.56
CA GLN A 159 -8.89 -9.15 -7.17
C GLN A 159 -10.15 -9.92 -6.80
N ILE A 160 -10.10 -10.59 -5.66
CA ILE A 160 -11.24 -11.28 -5.04
C ILE A 160 -11.50 -10.73 -3.63
N GLY A 161 -12.72 -10.89 -3.14
CA GLY A 161 -13.06 -10.50 -1.76
C GLY A 161 -12.44 -11.47 -0.74
N LYS A 162 -12.15 -10.98 0.47
CA LYS A 162 -11.59 -11.77 1.59
C LYS A 162 -12.41 -13.05 1.85
N ARG A 163 -13.74 -12.95 1.87
CA ARG A 163 -14.63 -14.12 2.08
C ARG A 163 -14.45 -15.21 1.02
N LYS A 164 -14.28 -14.81 -0.25
CA LYS A 164 -14.03 -15.74 -1.36
C LYS A 164 -12.66 -16.39 -1.24
N MET A 165 -11.65 -15.62 -0.81
CA MET A 165 -10.30 -16.14 -0.55
C MET A 165 -10.33 -17.20 0.55
N ILE A 166 -10.99 -16.93 1.68
CA ILE A 166 -11.12 -17.88 2.79
C ILE A 166 -11.77 -19.20 2.31
N LYS A 167 -12.92 -19.11 1.62
CA LYS A 167 -13.60 -20.29 1.08
C LYS A 167 -12.72 -21.11 0.12
N LEU A 168 -11.90 -20.44 -0.68
CA LEU A 168 -10.95 -21.14 -1.57
C LEU A 168 -9.88 -21.89 -0.77
N ILE A 169 -9.31 -21.26 0.25
CA ILE A 169 -8.30 -21.89 1.12
C ILE A 169 -8.90 -23.09 1.84
N GLU A 170 -10.09 -22.96 2.40
CA GLU A 170 -10.82 -24.06 3.03
C GLU A 170 -11.12 -25.20 2.05
N SER A 171 -11.60 -24.89 0.83
CA SER A 171 -11.92 -25.90 -0.19
C SER A 171 -10.70 -26.66 -0.70
N LEU A 172 -9.52 -26.06 -0.58
CA LEU A 172 -8.24 -26.67 -0.99
C LEU A 172 -7.54 -27.39 0.17
N SER A 173 -8.20 -27.48 1.35
CA SER A 173 -7.66 -28.07 2.59
C SER A 173 -6.27 -27.50 2.97
N LEU A 174 -6.07 -26.22 2.72
CA LEU A 174 -4.81 -25.53 2.99
C LEU A 174 -4.83 -24.94 4.39
N ASP A 175 -3.85 -25.32 5.19
CA ASP A 175 -3.61 -24.76 6.53
C ASP A 175 -2.83 -23.44 6.40
N ILE A 176 -3.56 -22.35 6.02
CA ILE A 176 -2.95 -21.04 5.78
C ILE A 176 -3.55 -20.02 6.75
N GLU A 177 -2.70 -19.49 7.65
CA GLU A 177 -3.09 -18.35 8.48
C GLU A 177 -3.15 -17.04 7.67
N LEU A 178 -4.34 -16.50 7.48
CA LEU A 178 -4.56 -15.16 6.92
C LEU A 178 -4.47 -14.09 8.04
N LYS A 179 -3.27 -13.87 8.56
CA LYS A 179 -3.00 -12.77 9.52
C LYS A 179 -3.06 -11.40 8.87
#